data_94f4432a80e3d7a9aa3190a2a3686119
#
_entry.id   94f4432a80e3d7a9aa3190a2a3686119
#
_cell.length_a   1.000
_cell.length_b   1.000
_cell.length_c   1.000
_cell.angle_alpha   90.00
_cell.angle_beta   90.00
_cell.angle_gamma   90.00
#
_symmetry.space_group_name_H-M   'P 1'
#
loop_
_entity.id
_entity.type
_entity.pdbx_description
1 polymer ?
#
loop_
_entity_poly.entity_id
_entity_poly.type
_entity_poly.pdbx_seq_one_letter_code
_entity_poly.pdbx_strand_id
1 'polypeptide(L)'
;MKDKEVQDFVESLYDNADKELNSTYRQKKESRDELLQAIGMILLTYTIVNDVMSLSKSDYDKEYILLYKLIKRLTKGDIKQIQDNTTKILESTVKSTFNFYSYNHNLKDVEEIINQNFKGKHFSSRVWDNEQEVAKKLTKQCQDFLKGKINVNQIAKEIKNTYNTSSYNAKRLVTTEVSRCHNESFRRFCYETGVKKVIRNAILDNKTCTDCAEHDGEIYDIGKMPDVSHPMCRCFYEIYE
;
A
#
# COMPACT_ATOMS: atom_id res chain seq x y z
N MET A 1 -13.34 -29.82 -3.29
CA MET A 1 -14.02 -29.01 -2.24
C MET A 1 -12.92 -28.16 -1.63
N LYS A 2 -13.10 -26.84 -1.53
CA LYS A 2 -12.07 -25.95 -0.93
C LYS A 2 -11.77 -26.39 0.49
N ASP A 3 -10.49 -26.46 0.84
CA ASP A 3 -10.08 -26.71 2.22
C ASP A 3 -10.31 -25.45 3.05
N LYS A 4 -11.22 -25.57 4.02
CA LYS A 4 -11.57 -24.45 4.89
C LYS A 4 -10.39 -23.99 5.74
N GLU A 5 -9.53 -24.89 6.15
CA GLU A 5 -8.34 -24.56 6.96
C GLU A 5 -7.37 -23.69 6.17
N VAL A 6 -7.13 -24.03 4.89
CA VAL A 6 -6.30 -23.21 3.99
C VAL A 6 -6.93 -21.85 3.74
N GLN A 7 -8.25 -21.79 3.49
CA GLN A 7 -8.93 -20.50 3.31
C GLN A 7 -8.82 -19.62 4.56
N ASP A 8 -9.15 -20.16 5.74
CA ASP A 8 -9.09 -19.43 7.02
C ASP A 8 -7.66 -18.96 7.30
N PHE A 9 -6.65 -19.75 6.99
CA PHE A 9 -5.26 -19.36 7.09
C PHE A 9 -4.94 -18.17 6.15
N VAL A 10 -5.31 -18.27 4.88
CA VAL A 10 -5.07 -17.21 3.90
C VAL A 10 -5.76 -15.91 4.29
N GLU A 11 -7.01 -15.98 4.76
CA GLU A 11 -7.74 -14.80 5.26
C GLU A 11 -7.01 -14.17 6.45
N SER A 12 -6.44 -14.98 7.36
CA SER A 12 -5.67 -14.49 8.49
C SER A 12 -4.44 -13.67 8.11
N LEU A 13 -3.81 -13.96 6.97
CA LEU A 13 -2.68 -13.18 6.45
C LEU A 13 -3.09 -11.74 6.10
N TYR A 14 -4.27 -11.57 5.50
CA TYR A 14 -4.81 -10.25 5.17
C TYR A 14 -5.25 -9.49 6.42
N ASP A 15 -5.87 -10.18 7.38
CA ASP A 15 -6.27 -9.58 8.66
C ASP A 15 -5.06 -9.09 9.45
N ASN A 16 -3.98 -9.85 9.46
CA ASN A 16 -2.72 -9.44 10.09
C ASN A 16 -2.10 -8.24 9.38
N ALA A 17 -2.09 -8.24 8.04
CA ALA A 17 -1.61 -7.11 7.26
C ALA A 17 -2.43 -5.83 7.53
N ASP A 18 -3.76 -5.93 7.61
CA ASP A 18 -4.65 -4.80 7.93
C ASP A 18 -4.40 -4.25 9.35
N LYS A 19 -4.12 -5.11 10.33
CA LYS A 19 -3.74 -4.68 11.70
C LYS A 19 -2.42 -3.92 11.72
N GLU A 20 -1.39 -4.44 11.04
CA GLU A 20 -0.08 -3.78 10.95
C GLU A 20 -0.14 -2.44 10.19
N LEU A 21 -1.02 -2.30 9.20
CA LEU A 21 -1.23 -1.05 8.47
C LEU A 21 -1.77 0.09 9.35
N ASN A 22 -2.31 -0.17 10.53
CA ASN A 22 -2.80 0.88 11.44
C ASN A 22 -1.71 1.88 11.82
N SER A 23 -0.45 1.43 11.97
CA SER A 23 0.67 2.34 12.24
C SER A 23 0.97 3.26 11.05
N THR A 24 0.85 2.76 9.82
CA THR A 24 0.94 3.57 8.59
C THR A 24 -0.19 4.61 8.53
N TYR A 25 -1.43 4.23 8.85
CA TYR A 25 -2.55 5.17 8.86
C TYR A 25 -2.40 6.25 9.92
N ARG A 26 -1.87 5.89 11.10
CA ARG A 26 -1.55 6.87 12.16
C ARG A 26 -0.51 7.87 11.68
N GLN A 27 0.59 7.41 11.11
CA GLN A 27 1.63 8.27 10.55
C GLN A 27 1.07 9.21 9.47
N LYS A 28 0.25 8.70 8.55
CA LYS A 28 -0.42 9.51 7.52
C LYS A 28 -1.34 10.58 8.10
N LYS A 29 -2.06 10.23 9.17
CA LYS A 29 -2.91 11.17 9.90
C LYS A 29 -2.07 12.27 10.55
N GLU A 30 -0.97 11.92 11.21
CA GLU A 30 -0.05 12.86 11.84
C GLU A 30 0.56 13.82 10.80
N SER A 31 1.05 13.28 9.66
CA SER A 31 1.59 14.07 8.55
C SER A 31 0.54 15.05 7.99
N ARG A 32 -0.70 14.57 7.81
CA ARG A 32 -1.82 15.41 7.37
C ARG A 32 -2.11 16.54 8.36
N ASP A 33 -2.20 16.21 9.64
CA ASP A 33 -2.61 17.15 10.67
C ASP A 33 -1.52 18.21 10.89
N GLU A 34 -0.24 17.85 10.78
CA GLU A 34 0.87 18.80 10.81
C GLU A 34 0.84 19.78 9.62
N LEU A 35 0.57 19.27 8.40
CA LEU A 35 0.42 20.15 7.23
C LEU A 35 -0.79 21.09 7.37
N LEU A 36 -1.92 20.57 7.89
CA LEU A 36 -3.12 21.40 8.14
C LEU A 36 -2.87 22.45 9.21
N GLN A 37 -2.08 22.14 10.25
CA GLN A 37 -1.68 23.10 11.27
C GLN A 37 -0.84 24.24 10.67
N ALA A 38 0.11 23.91 9.79
CA ALA A 38 0.90 24.92 9.08
C ALA A 38 0.01 25.83 8.21
N ILE A 39 -0.95 25.27 7.49
CA ILE A 39 -1.96 26.06 6.75
C ILE A 39 -2.78 26.95 7.70
N GLY A 40 -3.21 26.42 8.86
CA GLY A 40 -3.93 27.19 9.88
C GLY A 40 -3.13 28.39 10.40
N MET A 41 -1.82 28.23 10.61
CA MET A 41 -0.95 29.34 11.02
C MET A 41 -0.84 30.43 9.96
N ILE A 42 -0.79 30.06 8.67
CA ILE A 42 -0.80 31.00 7.56
C ILE A 42 -2.12 31.78 7.54
N LEU A 43 -3.26 31.11 7.73
CA LEU A 43 -4.58 31.76 7.79
C LEU A 43 -4.72 32.74 8.94
N LEU A 44 -4.03 32.51 10.06
CA LEU A 44 -4.02 33.41 11.22
C LEU A 44 -3.06 34.60 11.02
N THR A 45 -2.06 34.47 10.17
CA THR A 45 -0.98 35.46 10.00
C THR A 45 -1.27 36.47 8.91
N TYR A 46 -1.94 36.05 7.83
CA TYR A 46 -2.08 36.87 6.62
C TYR A 46 -3.53 37.23 6.31
N THR A 47 -3.70 38.30 5.53
CA THR A 47 -5.02 38.80 5.13
C THR A 47 -5.72 37.87 4.14
N ILE A 48 -7.00 37.64 4.38
CA ILE A 48 -7.91 36.91 3.48
C ILE A 48 -8.83 37.92 2.83
N VAL A 49 -8.90 37.91 1.50
CA VAL A 49 -9.80 38.77 0.73
C VAL A 49 -10.67 37.88 -0.16
N ASN A 50 -11.98 38.02 -0.08
CA ASN A 50 -12.95 37.22 -0.84
C ASN A 50 -12.68 35.72 -0.74
N ASP A 51 -12.47 35.22 0.49
CA ASP A 51 -12.18 33.81 0.82
C ASP A 51 -10.87 33.24 0.23
N VAL A 52 -9.97 34.07 -0.28
CA VAL A 52 -8.67 33.63 -0.80
C VAL A 52 -7.51 34.40 -0.15
N MET A 53 -6.32 33.79 -0.16
CA MET A 53 -5.11 34.40 0.35
C MET A 53 -4.72 35.62 -0.51
N SER A 54 -4.31 36.69 0.18
CA SER A 54 -3.74 37.90 -0.45
C SER A 54 -2.36 38.15 0.14
N LEU A 55 -1.32 37.62 -0.53
CA LEU A 55 0.07 37.69 -0.07
C LEU A 55 0.89 38.64 -0.93
N SER A 56 1.81 39.36 -0.31
CA SER A 56 2.91 39.97 -1.03
C SER A 56 3.81 38.91 -1.68
N LYS A 57 4.59 39.28 -2.68
CA LYS A 57 5.54 38.36 -3.30
C LYS A 57 6.55 37.80 -2.28
N SER A 58 7.04 38.65 -1.39
CA SER A 58 7.99 38.24 -0.33
C SER A 58 7.37 37.21 0.64
N ASP A 59 6.13 37.46 1.07
CA ASP A 59 5.42 36.55 1.96
C ASP A 59 5.09 35.21 1.28
N TYR A 60 4.65 35.26 0.02
CA TYR A 60 4.45 34.08 -0.80
C TYR A 60 5.73 33.23 -0.89
N ASP A 61 6.86 33.82 -1.24
CA ASP A 61 8.13 33.10 -1.40
C ASP A 61 8.56 32.47 -0.06
N LYS A 62 8.42 33.19 1.05
CA LYS A 62 8.70 32.71 2.41
C LYS A 62 7.84 31.49 2.76
N GLU A 63 6.53 31.63 2.67
CA GLU A 63 5.60 30.56 3.08
C GLU A 63 5.67 29.34 2.14
N TYR A 64 5.87 29.56 0.84
CA TYR A 64 6.08 28.48 -0.12
C TYR A 64 7.31 27.65 0.21
N ILE A 65 8.44 28.27 0.57
CA ILE A 65 9.66 27.56 0.96
C ILE A 65 9.42 26.74 2.24
N LEU A 66 8.71 27.30 3.22
CA LEU A 66 8.41 26.60 4.49
C LEU A 66 7.51 25.38 4.24
N LEU A 67 6.41 25.54 3.51
CA LEU A 67 5.50 24.44 3.18
C LEU A 67 6.18 23.37 2.30
N TYR A 68 6.99 23.76 1.35
CA TYR A 68 7.75 22.82 0.52
C TYR A 68 8.71 21.95 1.35
N LYS A 69 9.47 22.59 2.28
CA LYS A 69 10.36 21.86 3.19
C LYS A 69 9.58 20.92 4.11
N LEU A 70 8.45 21.36 4.62
CA LEU A 70 7.55 20.56 5.46
C LEU A 70 7.06 19.34 4.69
N ILE A 71 6.48 19.52 3.49
CA ILE A 71 5.99 18.42 2.64
C ILE A 71 7.11 17.42 2.35
N LYS A 72 8.31 17.88 1.99
CA LYS A 72 9.47 16.98 1.77
C LYS A 72 9.80 16.15 2.99
N ARG A 73 9.81 16.75 4.18
CA ARG A 73 10.10 16.05 5.44
C ARG A 73 9.04 15.00 5.76
N LEU A 74 7.76 15.38 5.67
CA LEU A 74 6.62 14.48 5.92
C LEU A 74 6.63 13.31 4.94
N THR A 75 6.81 13.57 3.65
CA THR A 75 6.90 12.52 2.61
C THR A 75 8.04 11.54 2.86
N LYS A 76 9.21 12.02 3.30
CA LYS A 76 10.34 11.13 3.65
C LYS A 76 9.99 10.22 4.83
N GLY A 77 9.32 10.75 5.84
CA GLY A 77 8.84 9.96 6.99
C GLY A 77 7.80 8.92 6.57
N ASP A 78 6.83 9.32 5.75
CA ASP A 78 5.79 8.44 5.23
C ASP A 78 6.36 7.29 4.37
N ILE A 79 7.31 7.58 3.48
CA ILE A 79 8.00 6.55 2.66
C ILE A 79 8.66 5.52 3.58
N LYS A 80 9.45 5.99 4.54
CA LYS A 80 10.16 5.09 5.47
C LYS A 80 9.18 4.21 6.23
N GLN A 81 8.14 4.79 6.82
CA GLN A 81 7.15 4.06 7.61
C GLN A 81 6.42 2.99 6.78
N ILE A 82 6.00 3.34 5.55
CA ILE A 82 5.33 2.39 4.65
C ILE A 82 6.27 1.26 4.25
N GLN A 83 7.53 1.57 3.89
CA GLN A 83 8.49 0.54 3.52
C GLN A 83 8.81 -0.40 4.68
N ASP A 84 9.09 0.14 5.87
CA ASP A 84 9.40 -0.65 7.07
C ASP A 84 8.23 -1.56 7.45
N ASN A 85 7.00 -1.03 7.46
CA ASN A 85 5.81 -1.82 7.75
C ASN A 85 5.54 -2.87 6.69
N THR A 86 5.66 -2.52 5.41
CA THR A 86 5.45 -3.47 4.31
C THR A 86 6.44 -4.61 4.43
N THR A 87 7.73 -4.34 4.66
CA THR A 87 8.75 -5.38 4.86
C THR A 87 8.36 -6.34 5.98
N LYS A 88 7.98 -5.83 7.15
CA LYS A 88 7.54 -6.67 8.30
C LYS A 88 6.33 -7.55 7.96
N ILE A 89 5.33 -6.98 7.29
CA ILE A 89 4.14 -7.70 6.85
C ILE A 89 4.52 -8.83 5.90
N LEU A 90 5.38 -8.56 4.91
CA LEU A 90 5.79 -9.56 3.92
C LEU A 90 6.66 -10.65 4.55
N GLU A 91 7.57 -10.31 5.46
CA GLU A 91 8.33 -11.30 6.25
C GLU A 91 7.40 -12.23 7.05
N SER A 92 6.43 -11.65 7.74
CA SER A 92 5.43 -12.41 8.50
C SER A 92 4.63 -13.31 7.57
N THR A 93 4.19 -12.81 6.41
CA THR A 93 3.42 -13.57 5.42
C THR A 93 4.20 -14.79 4.92
N VAL A 94 5.45 -14.62 4.49
CA VAL A 94 6.29 -15.71 3.99
C VAL A 94 6.54 -16.76 5.08
N LYS A 95 6.97 -16.32 6.27
CA LYS A 95 7.24 -17.21 7.42
C LYS A 95 5.98 -17.98 7.83
N SER A 96 4.84 -17.31 7.94
CA SER A 96 3.57 -17.94 8.30
C SER A 96 3.15 -18.97 7.25
N THR A 97 3.33 -18.68 5.96
CA THR A 97 3.02 -19.61 4.88
C THR A 97 3.89 -20.86 4.95
N PHE A 98 5.20 -20.70 5.09
CA PHE A 98 6.10 -21.84 5.23
C PHE A 98 5.79 -22.69 6.47
N ASN A 99 5.50 -22.03 7.60
CA ASN A 99 5.14 -22.75 8.83
C ASN A 99 3.81 -23.51 8.69
N PHE A 100 2.81 -22.93 8.01
CA PHE A 100 1.52 -23.59 7.76
C PHE A 100 1.69 -24.89 6.99
N TYR A 101 2.57 -24.92 6.01
CA TYR A 101 2.89 -26.14 5.25
C TYR A 101 4.01 -26.99 5.87
N SER A 102 4.41 -26.71 7.10
CA SER A 102 5.51 -27.39 7.80
C SER A 102 6.82 -27.44 6.98
N TYR A 103 7.05 -26.42 6.15
CA TYR A 103 8.22 -26.33 5.30
C TYR A 103 9.41 -25.71 6.06
N ASN A 104 10.55 -26.43 6.07
CA ASN A 104 11.75 -25.91 6.69
C ASN A 104 12.41 -24.83 5.83
N HIS A 105 12.55 -23.64 6.36
CA HIS A 105 13.07 -22.45 5.65
C HIS A 105 14.10 -21.70 6.47
N ASN A 106 14.94 -20.93 5.82
CA ASN A 106 15.90 -20.02 6.44
C ASN A 106 15.62 -18.56 6.05
N LEU A 107 16.38 -17.62 6.63
CA LEU A 107 16.20 -16.19 6.37
C LEU A 107 16.40 -15.83 4.89
N LYS A 108 17.32 -16.49 4.19
CA LYS A 108 17.60 -16.25 2.77
C LYS A 108 16.37 -16.59 1.91
N ASP A 109 15.68 -17.67 2.22
CA ASP A 109 14.45 -18.06 1.53
C ASP A 109 13.38 -16.98 1.63
N VAL A 110 13.24 -16.40 2.82
CA VAL A 110 12.30 -15.30 3.08
C VAL A 110 12.68 -14.05 2.29
N GLU A 111 13.95 -13.65 2.33
CA GLU A 111 14.48 -12.48 1.63
C GLU A 111 14.36 -12.62 0.11
N GLU A 112 14.64 -13.80 -0.44
CA GLU A 112 14.51 -14.07 -1.87
C GLU A 112 13.09 -13.83 -2.38
N ILE A 113 12.06 -14.26 -1.64
CA ILE A 113 10.66 -14.07 -2.02
C ILE A 113 10.27 -12.60 -1.90
N ILE A 114 10.64 -11.92 -0.81
CA ILE A 114 10.27 -10.52 -0.58
C ILE A 114 10.91 -9.62 -1.64
N ASN A 115 12.16 -9.88 -1.99
CA ASN A 115 12.93 -9.06 -2.93
C ASN A 115 12.61 -9.30 -4.40
N GLN A 116 11.70 -10.23 -4.73
CA GLN A 116 11.26 -10.41 -6.11
C GLN A 116 10.51 -9.18 -6.62
N ASN A 117 10.74 -8.87 -7.90
CA ASN A 117 9.99 -7.85 -8.60
C ASN A 117 8.62 -8.39 -9.02
N PHE A 118 7.56 -7.67 -8.68
CA PHE A 118 6.23 -7.92 -9.22
C PHE A 118 5.96 -7.01 -10.41
N LYS A 119 5.64 -7.58 -11.58
CA LYS A 119 5.44 -6.82 -12.82
C LYS A 119 6.56 -5.79 -13.08
N GLY A 120 7.80 -6.26 -12.96
CA GLY A 120 9.01 -5.51 -13.29
C GLY A 120 9.47 -4.47 -12.24
N LYS A 121 8.80 -4.35 -11.09
CA LYS A 121 9.17 -3.35 -10.08
C LYS A 121 9.05 -3.88 -8.66
N HIS A 122 10.06 -3.60 -7.83
CA HIS A 122 10.06 -3.92 -6.40
C HIS A 122 9.06 -3.04 -5.62
N PHE A 123 8.47 -3.58 -4.56
CA PHE A 123 7.45 -2.88 -3.76
C PHE A 123 7.95 -1.54 -3.19
N SER A 124 9.19 -1.49 -2.71
CA SER A 124 9.76 -0.26 -2.13
C SER A 124 9.84 0.90 -3.14
N SER A 125 10.15 0.59 -4.40
CA SER A 125 10.13 1.56 -5.48
C SER A 125 8.72 2.05 -5.79
N ARG A 126 7.71 1.18 -5.69
CA ARG A 126 6.30 1.57 -5.84
C ARG A 126 5.83 2.46 -4.70
N VAL A 127 6.26 2.19 -3.46
CA VAL A 127 6.01 3.09 -2.32
C VAL A 127 6.60 4.45 -2.60
N TRP A 128 7.86 4.50 -3.02
CA TRP A 128 8.54 5.75 -3.33
C TRP A 128 7.80 6.56 -4.40
N ASP A 129 7.42 5.95 -5.53
CA ASP A 129 6.70 6.63 -6.60
C ASP A 129 5.35 7.19 -6.13
N ASN A 130 4.56 6.36 -5.43
CA ASN A 130 3.25 6.78 -4.93
C ASN A 130 3.38 8.01 -4.01
N GLU A 131 4.35 8.02 -3.11
CA GLU A 131 4.55 9.12 -2.18
C GLU A 131 5.16 10.37 -2.84
N GLN A 132 5.98 10.21 -3.89
CA GLN A 132 6.43 11.36 -4.69
C GLN A 132 5.25 12.03 -5.43
N GLU A 133 4.30 11.27 -5.95
CA GLU A 133 3.09 11.83 -6.56
C GLU A 133 2.21 12.54 -5.51
N VAL A 134 2.09 12.01 -4.30
CA VAL A 134 1.43 12.68 -3.16
C VAL A 134 2.12 14.01 -2.85
N ALA A 135 3.46 14.02 -2.74
CA ALA A 135 4.23 15.24 -2.48
C ALA A 135 4.05 16.30 -3.56
N LYS A 136 4.09 15.92 -4.84
CA LYS A 136 3.84 16.84 -5.97
C LYS A 136 2.45 17.46 -5.88
N LYS A 137 1.43 16.63 -5.60
CA LYS A 137 0.04 17.09 -5.49
C LYS A 137 -0.14 18.05 -4.31
N LEU A 138 0.39 17.70 -3.13
CA LEU A 138 0.34 18.59 -1.94
C LEU A 138 1.08 19.91 -2.19
N THR A 139 2.26 19.85 -2.81
CA THR A 139 3.03 21.07 -3.16
C THR A 139 2.23 21.99 -4.08
N LYS A 140 1.59 21.42 -5.11
CA LYS A 140 0.73 22.19 -6.03
C LYS A 140 -0.48 22.80 -5.31
N GLN A 141 -1.17 22.03 -4.47
CA GLN A 141 -2.32 22.51 -3.69
C GLN A 141 -1.91 23.68 -2.77
N CYS A 142 -0.80 23.55 -2.05
CA CYS A 142 -0.28 24.62 -1.21
C CYS A 142 0.13 25.86 -2.04
N GLN A 143 0.76 25.66 -3.20
CA GLN A 143 1.12 26.74 -4.10
C GLN A 143 -0.13 27.49 -4.63
N ASP A 144 -1.16 26.76 -5.04
CA ASP A 144 -2.40 27.33 -5.55
C ASP A 144 -3.19 28.06 -4.44
N PHE A 145 -3.13 27.54 -3.20
CA PHE A 145 -3.67 28.20 -2.02
C PHE A 145 -2.96 29.54 -1.74
N LEU A 146 -1.62 29.56 -1.67
CA LEU A 146 -0.85 30.78 -1.42
C LEU A 146 -1.02 31.83 -2.52
N LYS A 147 -1.32 31.41 -3.76
CA LYS A 147 -1.62 32.30 -4.91
C LYS A 147 -3.08 32.79 -4.96
N GLY A 148 -3.90 32.42 -3.97
CA GLY A 148 -5.32 32.76 -3.96
C GLY A 148 -6.15 32.07 -5.04
N LYS A 149 -5.69 30.94 -5.60
CA LYS A 149 -6.43 30.16 -6.61
C LYS A 149 -7.37 29.14 -6.00
N ILE A 150 -7.12 28.75 -4.75
CA ILE A 150 -7.95 27.85 -3.94
C ILE A 150 -8.42 28.65 -2.74
N ASN A 151 -9.73 28.58 -2.44
CA ASN A 151 -10.27 29.27 -1.29
C ASN A 151 -9.89 28.56 0.02
N VAL A 152 -9.95 29.31 1.13
CA VAL A 152 -9.50 28.85 2.47
C VAL A 152 -10.25 27.63 2.97
N ASN A 153 -11.50 27.41 2.55
CA ASN A 153 -12.29 26.24 2.94
C ASN A 153 -11.95 24.99 2.11
N GLN A 154 -11.51 25.18 0.88
CA GLN A 154 -11.19 24.09 -0.05
C GLN A 154 -9.84 23.45 0.25
N ILE A 155 -8.83 24.22 0.65
CA ILE A 155 -7.47 23.67 0.86
C ILE A 155 -7.45 22.53 1.87
N ALA A 156 -8.16 22.66 2.99
CA ALA A 156 -8.21 21.61 4.02
C ALA A 156 -8.86 20.31 3.48
N LYS A 157 -9.92 20.45 2.67
CA LYS A 157 -10.59 19.31 2.03
C LYS A 157 -9.67 18.61 1.02
N GLU A 158 -8.95 19.36 0.21
CA GLU A 158 -8.04 18.82 -0.79
C GLU A 158 -6.86 18.07 -0.16
N ILE A 159 -6.25 18.62 0.89
CA ILE A 159 -5.19 17.98 1.65
C ILE A 159 -5.70 16.65 2.26
N LYS A 160 -6.87 16.66 2.93
CA LYS A 160 -7.48 15.45 3.51
C LYS A 160 -7.72 14.39 2.43
N ASN A 161 -8.27 14.75 1.29
CA ASN A 161 -8.52 13.82 0.19
C ASN A 161 -7.22 13.22 -0.38
N THR A 162 -6.16 14.00 -0.46
CA THR A 162 -4.85 13.54 -0.93
C THR A 162 -4.27 12.48 0.01
N TYR A 163 -4.31 12.70 1.31
CA TYR A 163 -3.87 11.72 2.31
C TYR A 163 -4.75 10.46 2.37
N ASN A 164 -6.08 10.60 2.21
CA ASN A 164 -6.99 9.45 2.13
C ASN A 164 -6.67 8.56 0.93
N THR A 165 -6.43 9.17 -0.25
CA THR A 165 -6.01 8.45 -1.47
C THR A 165 -4.67 7.75 -1.25
N SER A 166 -3.71 8.41 -0.60
CA SER A 166 -2.41 7.82 -0.28
C SER A 166 -2.55 6.62 0.65
N SER A 167 -3.38 6.70 1.68
CA SER A 167 -3.66 5.58 2.60
C SER A 167 -4.28 4.39 1.87
N TYR A 168 -5.22 4.64 0.97
CA TYR A 168 -5.81 3.60 0.12
C TYR A 168 -4.76 2.94 -0.79
N ASN A 169 -3.88 3.72 -1.41
CA ASN A 169 -2.82 3.20 -2.27
C ASN A 169 -1.82 2.35 -1.48
N ALA A 170 -1.48 2.72 -0.25
CA ALA A 170 -0.65 1.91 0.64
C ALA A 170 -1.32 0.56 0.95
N LYS A 171 -2.61 0.54 1.30
CA LYS A 171 -3.37 -0.70 1.51
C LYS A 171 -3.39 -1.56 0.25
N ARG A 172 -3.70 -0.96 -0.89
CA ARG A 172 -3.75 -1.67 -2.18
C ARG A 172 -2.41 -2.34 -2.53
N LEU A 173 -1.31 -1.64 -2.29
CA LEU A 173 0.03 -2.18 -2.51
C LEU A 173 0.29 -3.36 -1.58
N VAL A 174 0.11 -3.18 -0.27
CA VAL A 174 0.37 -4.23 0.74
C VAL A 174 -0.47 -5.47 0.48
N THR A 175 -1.78 -5.34 0.26
CA THR A 175 -2.66 -6.48 -0.03
C THR A 175 -2.20 -7.26 -1.28
N THR A 176 -1.75 -6.55 -2.32
CA THR A 176 -1.23 -7.19 -3.54
C THR A 176 0.07 -7.95 -3.27
N GLU A 177 0.98 -7.37 -2.51
CA GLU A 177 2.26 -8.00 -2.17
C GLU A 177 2.10 -9.17 -1.19
N VAL A 178 1.13 -9.12 -0.26
CA VAL A 178 0.77 -10.26 0.61
C VAL A 178 0.32 -11.44 -0.25
N SER A 179 -0.59 -11.21 -1.21
CA SER A 179 -1.02 -12.26 -2.15
C SER A 179 0.15 -12.84 -2.93
N ARG A 180 1.03 -11.99 -3.45
CA ARG A 180 2.22 -12.42 -4.19
C ARG A 180 3.14 -13.27 -3.31
N CYS A 181 3.50 -12.78 -2.13
CA CYS A 181 4.43 -13.47 -1.23
C CYS A 181 3.85 -14.80 -0.75
N HIS A 182 2.56 -14.85 -0.41
CA HIS A 182 1.89 -16.11 -0.06
C HIS A 182 1.95 -17.12 -1.21
N ASN A 183 1.50 -16.74 -2.41
CA ASN A 183 1.46 -17.63 -3.56
C ASN A 183 2.87 -18.11 -3.99
N GLU A 184 3.89 -17.25 -3.88
CA GLU A 184 5.27 -17.62 -4.19
C GLU A 184 5.87 -18.57 -3.15
N SER A 185 5.57 -18.35 -1.86
CA SER A 185 5.97 -19.27 -0.80
C SER A 185 5.32 -20.65 -0.97
N PHE A 186 4.04 -20.69 -1.32
CA PHE A 186 3.33 -21.93 -1.64
C PHE A 186 3.90 -22.61 -2.88
N ARG A 187 4.16 -21.86 -3.96
CA ARG A 187 4.79 -22.37 -5.18
C ARG A 187 6.13 -23.01 -4.87
N ARG A 188 6.98 -22.36 -4.08
CA ARG A 188 8.28 -22.90 -3.67
C ARG A 188 8.15 -24.20 -2.89
N PHE A 189 7.25 -24.23 -1.90
CA PHE A 189 6.92 -25.45 -1.16
C PHE A 189 6.51 -26.59 -2.11
N CYS A 190 5.59 -26.34 -3.06
CA CYS A 190 5.13 -27.33 -4.02
C CYS A 190 6.27 -27.88 -4.91
N TYR A 191 7.17 -27.02 -5.38
CA TYR A 191 8.31 -27.45 -6.19
C TYR A 191 9.24 -28.38 -5.41
N GLU A 192 9.57 -28.04 -4.18
CA GLU A 192 10.53 -28.80 -3.37
C GLU A 192 9.94 -30.11 -2.81
N THR A 193 8.62 -30.17 -2.64
CA THR A 193 7.93 -31.38 -2.19
C THR A 193 7.41 -32.26 -3.35
N GLY A 194 7.63 -31.83 -4.60
CA GLY A 194 7.29 -32.62 -5.77
C GLY A 194 5.81 -32.63 -6.17
N VAL A 195 5.01 -31.69 -5.64
CA VAL A 195 3.62 -31.46 -6.06
C VAL A 195 3.57 -31.17 -7.54
N LYS A 196 2.65 -31.80 -8.28
CA LYS A 196 2.53 -31.69 -9.73
C LYS A 196 1.44 -30.73 -10.17
N LYS A 197 0.31 -30.73 -9.45
CA LYS A 197 -0.87 -29.94 -9.81
C LYS A 197 -1.41 -29.17 -8.60
N VAL A 198 -1.94 -28.01 -8.91
CA VAL A 198 -2.59 -27.12 -7.93
C VAL A 198 -3.93 -26.67 -8.46
N ILE A 199 -4.86 -26.38 -7.55
CA ILE A 199 -6.18 -25.82 -7.86
C ILE A 199 -6.23 -24.37 -7.39
N ARG A 200 -6.71 -23.47 -8.25
CA ARG A 200 -6.91 -22.06 -7.91
C ARG A 200 -8.22 -21.88 -7.16
N ASN A 201 -8.19 -21.16 -6.06
CA ASN A 201 -9.36 -20.82 -5.26
C ASN A 201 -9.48 -19.29 -5.12
N ALA A 202 -10.68 -18.76 -5.31
CA ALA A 202 -11.01 -17.39 -4.99
C ALA A 202 -11.72 -17.33 -3.63
N ILE A 203 -11.40 -16.33 -2.80
CA ILE A 203 -12.22 -16.01 -1.62
C ILE A 203 -13.50 -15.37 -2.14
N LEU A 204 -14.59 -16.15 -2.20
CA LEU A 204 -15.85 -15.72 -2.79
C LEU A 204 -16.65 -14.86 -1.79
N ASP A 205 -16.43 -13.56 -1.86
CA ASP A 205 -17.13 -12.55 -1.06
C ASP A 205 -17.49 -11.32 -1.93
N ASN A 206 -18.02 -10.27 -1.31
CA ASN A 206 -18.40 -9.03 -2.00
C ASN A 206 -17.23 -8.21 -2.58
N LYS A 207 -15.99 -8.65 -2.38
CA LYS A 207 -14.77 -8.05 -2.93
C LYS A 207 -14.17 -8.86 -4.08
N THR A 208 -14.78 -10.00 -4.42
CA THR A 208 -14.32 -10.86 -5.50
C THR A 208 -14.74 -10.26 -6.84
N CYS A 209 -13.78 -10.06 -7.74
CA CYS A 209 -14.09 -9.60 -9.09
C CYS A 209 -14.53 -10.77 -10.00
N THR A 210 -15.20 -10.44 -11.11
CA THR A 210 -15.70 -11.42 -12.09
C THR A 210 -14.57 -12.34 -12.59
N ASP A 211 -13.42 -11.77 -12.97
CA ASP A 211 -12.25 -12.55 -13.42
C ASP A 211 -11.79 -13.59 -12.40
N CYS A 212 -11.72 -13.22 -11.12
CA CYS A 212 -11.35 -14.17 -10.06
C CYS A 212 -12.42 -15.26 -9.85
N ALA A 213 -13.70 -14.93 -9.96
CA ALA A 213 -14.80 -15.88 -9.80
C ALA A 213 -14.88 -16.88 -10.97
N GLU A 214 -14.62 -16.42 -12.19
CA GLU A 214 -14.61 -17.27 -13.40
C GLU A 214 -13.48 -18.32 -13.38
N HIS A 215 -12.33 -17.98 -12.78
CA HIS A 215 -11.18 -18.88 -12.67
C HIS A 215 -11.13 -19.68 -11.36
N ASP A 216 -12.20 -19.63 -10.55
CA ASP A 216 -12.29 -20.41 -9.31
C ASP A 216 -12.44 -21.89 -9.63
N GLY A 217 -11.61 -22.74 -9.03
CA GLY A 217 -11.60 -24.18 -9.28
C GLY A 217 -10.78 -24.63 -10.48
N GLU A 218 -10.09 -23.75 -11.19
CA GLU A 218 -9.20 -24.15 -12.29
C GLU A 218 -7.95 -24.85 -11.77
N ILE A 219 -7.56 -25.92 -12.49
CA ILE A 219 -6.41 -26.75 -12.16
C ILE A 219 -5.25 -26.39 -13.07
N TYR A 220 -4.07 -26.25 -12.48
CA TYR A 220 -2.83 -25.94 -13.18
C TYR A 220 -1.72 -26.93 -12.85
N ASP A 221 -0.87 -27.24 -13.83
CA ASP A 221 0.44 -27.79 -13.54
C ASP A 221 1.24 -26.76 -12.72
N ILE A 222 2.01 -27.19 -11.74
CA ILE A 222 2.75 -26.26 -10.86
C ILE A 222 3.65 -25.29 -11.64
N GLY A 223 4.27 -25.73 -12.72
CA GLY A 223 5.09 -24.90 -13.60
C GLY A 223 4.31 -23.85 -14.42
N LYS A 224 2.98 -23.94 -14.44
CA LYS A 224 2.08 -23.03 -15.16
C LYS A 224 1.15 -22.27 -14.19
N MET A 225 1.37 -22.39 -12.88
CA MET A 225 0.60 -21.66 -11.88
C MET A 225 0.67 -20.15 -12.15
N PRO A 226 -0.46 -19.48 -12.42
CA PRO A 226 -0.47 -18.05 -12.69
C PRO A 226 0.01 -17.20 -11.51
N ASP A 227 0.60 -16.05 -11.84
CA ASP A 227 0.90 -15.01 -10.85
C ASP A 227 -0.38 -14.25 -10.46
N VAL A 228 -0.25 -13.35 -9.47
CA VAL A 228 -1.35 -12.46 -9.03
C VAL A 228 -1.86 -11.65 -10.22
N SER A 229 -3.14 -11.82 -10.58
CA SER A 229 -3.74 -11.28 -11.81
C SER A 229 -3.85 -9.75 -11.78
N HIS A 230 -4.33 -9.19 -10.66
CA HIS A 230 -4.64 -7.77 -10.52
C HIS A 230 -4.36 -7.28 -9.07
N PRO A 231 -4.27 -5.96 -8.87
CA PRO A 231 -4.14 -5.41 -7.52
C PRO A 231 -5.31 -5.81 -6.60
N MET A 232 -4.99 -6.10 -5.33
CA MET A 232 -5.93 -6.58 -4.30
C MET A 232 -6.57 -7.96 -4.60
N CYS A 233 -6.01 -8.73 -5.54
CA CYS A 233 -6.41 -10.12 -5.72
C CYS A 233 -6.10 -10.93 -4.45
N ARG A 234 -7.06 -11.75 -4.00
CA ARG A 234 -6.94 -12.63 -2.82
C ARG A 234 -7.10 -14.10 -3.19
N CYS A 235 -6.88 -14.43 -4.48
CA CYS A 235 -6.86 -15.82 -4.91
C CYS A 235 -5.64 -16.54 -4.34
N PHE A 236 -5.82 -17.79 -3.99
CA PHE A 236 -4.80 -18.67 -3.46
C PHE A 236 -4.86 -20.03 -4.16
N TYR A 237 -3.93 -20.90 -3.84
CA TYR A 237 -3.85 -22.21 -4.45
C TYR A 237 -3.79 -23.28 -3.37
N GLU A 238 -4.33 -24.46 -3.71
CA GLU A 238 -4.27 -25.68 -2.92
C GLU A 238 -3.64 -26.80 -3.73
N ILE A 239 -3.11 -27.82 -3.07
CA ILE A 239 -2.62 -29.02 -3.74
C ILE A 239 -3.81 -29.72 -4.39
N TYR A 240 -3.63 -30.13 -5.63
CA TYR A 240 -4.58 -30.97 -6.35
C TYR A 240 -3.93 -32.32 -6.67
N GLU A 241 -4.48 -33.40 -6.13
CA GLU A 241 -4.06 -34.78 -6.37
C GLU A 241 -4.81 -35.41 -7.56
#